data_7118976409069fffbc0c4f9da7b33853
#
_entry.id   7118976409069fffbc0c4f9da7b33853
#
_cell.length_a   1.000
_cell.length_b   1.000
_cell.length_c   1.000
_cell.angle_alpha   90.00
_cell.angle_beta   90.00
_cell.angle_gamma   90.00
#
_symmetry.space_group_name_H-M   'P 1'
#
loop_
_entity.id
_entity.type
_entity.pdbx_description
1 polymer ?
#
loop_
_entity_poly.entity_id
_entity_poly.type
_entity_poly.pdbx_seq_one_letter_code
_entity_poly.pdbx_strand_id
1 'polypeptide(L)'
;MKRYEKFVLEAEKGIAFKVSEGTSGELIIRALNIAIANVYSTNYVNPPIPEGYKHVCGEWNNGFVIERCSDGSQFVWIPVESLDSNGTLDGKHFSEKFGRRKYGNCEFDDYNDAFTDEQIRQLNLVKSRVKKYGGFYISRYNISKSSEGKPQSVKGVMPWVNVTWLKAKEIASTIEDNEAVKSHLTYGAEYDSVLEWFIETEVKTLAEIAEDSTEWGNYWNTENSPKKVVETGSREEWCANNIYDFAGNVDEWTQEQNESSRR
;
A
#
# COMPACT_ATOMS: atom_id res chain seq x y z
N MET A 1 38.86 -23.38 -22.33
CA MET A 1 37.61 -22.69 -21.99
C MET A 1 36.48 -23.42 -22.70
N LYS A 2 35.64 -24.20 -21.97
CA LYS A 2 34.53 -24.94 -22.59
C LYS A 2 33.42 -23.94 -22.95
N ARG A 3 33.13 -23.84 -24.24
CA ARG A 3 31.92 -23.07 -24.69
C ARG A 3 30.70 -23.89 -24.38
N TYR A 4 29.75 -23.31 -23.64
CA TYR A 4 28.43 -23.89 -23.45
C TYR A 4 27.51 -23.34 -24.53
N GLU A 5 27.05 -24.20 -25.44
CA GLU A 5 26.27 -23.79 -26.60
C GLU A 5 24.80 -23.56 -26.29
N LYS A 6 24.26 -24.17 -25.24
CA LYS A 6 22.86 -23.97 -24.77
C LYS A 6 22.71 -24.40 -23.30
N PHE A 7 22.06 -23.55 -22.51
CA PHE A 7 21.47 -23.93 -21.24
C PHE A 7 19.96 -23.75 -21.34
N VAL A 8 19.20 -24.83 -21.17
CA VAL A 8 17.75 -24.78 -21.00
C VAL A 8 17.47 -25.34 -19.61
N LEU A 9 16.91 -24.52 -18.73
CA LEU A 9 16.38 -24.98 -17.45
C LEU A 9 14.87 -25.03 -17.61
N GLU A 10 14.30 -26.21 -17.61
CA GLU A 10 12.87 -26.43 -17.49
C GLU A 10 12.51 -26.45 -16.00
N ALA A 11 11.80 -25.43 -15.55
CA ALA A 11 11.17 -25.46 -14.26
C ALA A 11 9.83 -26.20 -14.34
N GLU A 12 9.39 -26.82 -13.26
CA GLU A 12 8.09 -27.54 -13.17
C GLU A 12 6.85 -26.72 -13.62
N LYS A 13 7.01 -25.43 -13.89
CA LYS A 13 5.98 -24.50 -14.41
C LYS A 13 6.23 -23.99 -15.83
N GLY A 14 7.11 -24.63 -16.60
CA GLY A 14 7.31 -24.33 -18.02
C GLY A 14 8.07 -23.04 -18.34
N ILE A 15 8.89 -22.53 -17.41
CA ILE A 15 9.75 -21.37 -17.66
C ILE A 15 11.09 -21.85 -18.23
N ALA A 16 11.38 -21.46 -19.46
CA ALA A 16 12.65 -21.75 -20.12
C ALA A 16 13.52 -20.49 -20.23
N PHE A 17 14.77 -20.57 -19.79
CA PHE A 17 15.75 -19.50 -19.96
C PHE A 17 16.67 -19.81 -21.15
N LYS A 18 16.80 -18.87 -22.07
CA LYS A 18 17.73 -18.96 -23.20
C LYS A 18 18.91 -18.00 -22.95
N VAL A 19 20.11 -18.54 -22.91
CA VAL A 19 21.34 -17.78 -22.75
C VAL A 19 21.98 -17.57 -24.12
N SER A 20 22.32 -16.33 -24.46
CA SER A 20 23.03 -16.00 -25.71
C SER A 20 24.49 -16.37 -25.65
N GLU A 21 25.07 -16.71 -26.81
CA GLU A 21 26.55 -16.92 -26.93
C GLU A 21 27.32 -15.70 -26.44
N GLY A 22 28.38 -15.93 -25.67
CA GLY A 22 29.29 -14.90 -25.20
C GLY A 22 29.05 -14.38 -23.78
N THR A 23 27.99 -14.86 -23.08
CA THR A 23 27.73 -14.49 -21.68
C THR A 23 28.72 -15.23 -20.74
N SER A 24 29.34 -14.53 -19.79
CA SER A 24 30.23 -15.17 -18.83
C SER A 24 29.46 -16.12 -17.91
N GLY A 25 30.09 -17.24 -17.53
CA GLY A 25 29.48 -18.23 -16.65
C GLY A 25 28.96 -17.62 -15.32
N GLU A 26 29.67 -16.64 -14.80
CA GLU A 26 29.28 -15.93 -13.58
C GLU A 26 27.99 -15.09 -13.75
N LEU A 27 27.83 -14.44 -14.90
CA LEU A 27 26.61 -13.67 -15.22
C LEU A 27 25.41 -14.61 -15.40
N ILE A 28 25.61 -15.78 -15.98
CA ILE A 28 24.60 -16.82 -16.13
C ILE A 28 24.15 -17.31 -14.76
N ILE A 29 25.10 -17.61 -13.86
CA ILE A 29 24.79 -18.09 -12.51
C ILE A 29 24.04 -17.02 -11.71
N ARG A 30 24.42 -15.76 -11.81
CA ARG A 30 23.71 -14.65 -11.15
C ARG A 30 22.29 -14.47 -11.71
N ALA A 31 22.15 -14.49 -13.03
CA ALA A 31 20.83 -14.38 -13.67
C ALA A 31 19.93 -15.56 -13.30
N LEU A 32 20.45 -16.77 -13.26
CA LEU A 32 19.73 -17.98 -12.83
C LEU A 32 19.36 -17.93 -11.34
N ASN A 33 20.27 -17.50 -10.47
CA ASN A 33 19.97 -17.35 -9.05
C ASN A 33 18.90 -16.30 -8.80
N ILE A 34 18.94 -15.17 -9.51
CA ILE A 34 17.89 -14.14 -9.44
C ILE A 34 16.57 -14.67 -9.99
N ALA A 35 16.58 -15.37 -11.12
CA ALA A 35 15.39 -15.93 -11.72
C ALA A 35 14.80 -17.07 -10.88
N ILE A 36 15.63 -17.95 -10.31
CA ILE A 36 15.23 -19.01 -9.38
C ILE A 36 14.68 -18.39 -8.08
N ALA A 37 15.36 -17.39 -7.53
CA ALA A 37 14.86 -16.67 -6.36
C ALA A 37 13.49 -16.04 -6.64
N ASN A 38 13.28 -15.46 -7.80
CA ASN A 38 11.99 -14.86 -8.18
C ASN A 38 10.89 -15.88 -8.51
N VAL A 39 11.24 -17.10 -8.95
CA VAL A 39 10.26 -18.14 -9.35
C VAL A 39 9.95 -19.12 -8.22
N TYR A 40 10.93 -19.44 -7.39
CA TYR A 40 10.81 -20.47 -6.33
C TYR A 40 10.86 -19.93 -4.92
N SER A 41 11.26 -18.69 -4.74
CA SER A 41 11.28 -18.07 -3.43
C SER A 41 9.88 -17.58 -3.11
N THR A 42 9.19 -18.28 -2.24
CA THR A 42 8.13 -17.69 -1.40
C THR A 42 8.73 -16.74 -0.36
N ASN A 43 10.03 -16.43 -0.47
CA ASN A 43 10.73 -15.55 0.43
C ASN A 43 10.48 -14.12 0.01
N TYR A 44 9.59 -13.45 0.71
CA TYR A 44 9.30 -12.04 0.56
C TYR A 44 10.37 -11.22 1.30
N VAL A 45 11.59 -11.14 0.77
CA VAL A 45 12.61 -10.23 1.31
C VAL A 45 12.16 -8.78 1.13
N ASN A 46 11.39 -8.51 0.08
CA ASN A 46 10.77 -7.22 -0.20
C ASN A 46 9.30 -7.41 -0.64
N PRO A 47 8.45 -6.40 -0.40
CA PRO A 47 7.11 -6.36 -0.97
C PRO A 47 7.11 -6.53 -2.50
N PRO A 48 6.06 -7.11 -3.10
CA PRO A 48 5.98 -7.29 -4.54
C PRO A 48 5.93 -5.93 -5.25
N ILE A 49 6.83 -5.71 -6.22
CA ILE A 49 6.86 -4.49 -7.04
C ILE A 49 6.18 -4.81 -8.38
N PRO A 50 5.02 -4.20 -8.69
CA PRO A 50 4.35 -4.41 -9.96
C PRO A 50 5.17 -3.86 -11.14
N GLU A 51 4.90 -4.38 -12.34
CA GLU A 51 5.45 -3.83 -13.57
C GLU A 51 5.05 -2.34 -13.72
N GLY A 52 5.99 -1.51 -14.17
CA GLY A 52 5.80 -0.06 -14.28
C GLY A 52 6.07 0.72 -12.99
N TYR A 53 6.48 0.04 -11.93
CA TYR A 53 6.88 0.65 -10.66
C TYR A 53 8.35 0.40 -10.35
N LYS A 54 8.93 1.23 -9.51
CA LYS A 54 10.29 1.08 -8.97
C LYS A 54 10.31 1.33 -7.47
N HIS A 55 11.20 0.66 -6.75
CA HIS A 55 11.47 0.93 -5.34
C HIS A 55 12.12 2.31 -5.17
N VAL A 56 11.70 3.04 -4.14
CA VAL A 56 12.22 4.37 -3.77
C VAL A 56 13.01 4.31 -2.49
N CYS A 57 12.41 3.81 -1.41
CA CYS A 57 13.03 3.71 -0.08
C CYS A 57 12.24 2.77 0.83
N GLY A 58 12.77 2.52 2.03
CA GLY A 58 12.13 1.70 3.06
C GLY A 58 12.33 0.19 2.83
N GLU A 59 11.87 -0.57 3.81
CA GLU A 59 11.93 -2.03 3.85
C GLU A 59 10.54 -2.57 4.24
N TRP A 60 10.41 -3.91 4.38
CA TRP A 60 9.12 -4.57 4.64
C TRP A 60 8.29 -3.91 5.75
N ASN A 61 8.88 -3.63 6.91
CA ASN A 61 8.18 -3.12 8.10
C ASN A 61 8.39 -1.63 8.38
N ASN A 62 9.15 -0.92 7.56
CA ASN A 62 9.51 0.48 7.85
C ASN A 62 9.16 1.43 6.69
N GLY A 63 8.02 1.22 6.06
CA GLY A 63 7.51 2.12 5.03
C GLY A 63 8.18 1.92 3.68
N PHE A 64 8.16 0.69 3.14
CA PHE A 64 8.61 0.40 1.79
C PHE A 64 7.79 1.18 0.75
N VAL A 65 8.45 2.03 -0.02
CA VAL A 65 7.83 2.94 -0.99
C VAL A 65 8.15 2.49 -2.40
N ILE A 66 7.11 2.42 -3.24
CA ILE A 66 7.24 2.30 -4.69
C ILE A 66 6.75 3.56 -5.39
N GLU A 67 7.30 3.83 -6.55
CA GLU A 67 6.92 4.94 -7.42
C GLU A 67 6.50 4.43 -8.80
N ARG A 68 5.35 4.88 -9.27
CA ARG A 68 4.88 4.62 -10.62
C ARG A 68 5.73 5.41 -11.62
N CYS A 69 6.37 4.70 -12.55
CA CYS A 69 7.33 5.32 -13.49
C CYS A 69 6.69 6.32 -14.46
N SER A 70 5.38 6.20 -14.72
CA SER A 70 4.67 7.03 -15.70
C SER A 70 4.39 8.47 -15.23
N ASP A 71 4.16 8.68 -13.93
CA ASP A 71 3.72 9.98 -13.40
C ASP A 71 4.33 10.35 -12.04
N GLY A 72 5.18 9.48 -11.47
CA GLY A 72 5.80 9.72 -10.17
C GLY A 72 4.89 9.49 -8.96
N SER A 73 3.69 8.94 -9.13
CA SER A 73 2.80 8.58 -8.02
C SER A 73 3.46 7.56 -7.10
N GLN A 74 3.41 7.81 -5.79
CA GLN A 74 4.07 6.97 -4.78
C GLN A 74 3.07 6.27 -3.88
N PHE A 75 3.42 5.03 -3.52
CA PHE A 75 2.61 4.16 -2.69
C PHE A 75 3.47 3.48 -1.64
N VAL A 76 2.91 3.28 -0.45
CA VAL A 76 3.57 2.69 0.71
C VAL A 76 3.01 1.30 0.96
N TRP A 77 3.88 0.32 1.18
CA TRP A 77 3.50 -1.02 1.58
C TRP A 77 3.04 -1.07 3.04
N ILE A 78 1.90 -1.68 3.25
CA ILE A 78 1.33 -1.97 4.57
C ILE A 78 1.49 -3.46 4.83
N PRO A 79 2.40 -3.87 5.71
CA PRO A 79 2.57 -5.27 6.07
C PRO A 79 1.44 -5.72 6.99
N VAL A 80 0.71 -6.75 6.59
CA VAL A 80 -0.29 -7.44 7.42
C VAL A 80 0.31 -8.69 8.04
N GLU A 81 1.19 -9.38 7.30
CA GLU A 81 1.90 -10.55 7.78
C GLU A 81 3.36 -10.23 8.07
N SER A 82 3.93 -10.90 9.07
CA SER A 82 5.35 -10.84 9.36
C SER A 82 6.13 -11.81 8.47
N LEU A 83 7.43 -11.54 8.31
CA LEU A 83 8.36 -12.48 7.69
C LEU A 83 9.06 -13.30 8.76
N ASP A 84 9.22 -14.60 8.54
CA ASP A 84 10.07 -15.45 9.36
C ASP A 84 11.57 -15.17 9.07
N SER A 85 12.46 -15.86 9.77
CA SER A 85 13.93 -15.73 9.59
C SER A 85 14.44 -16.07 8.18
N ASN A 86 13.62 -16.74 7.37
CA ASN A 86 13.93 -17.09 5.99
C ASN A 86 13.29 -16.11 4.99
N GLY A 87 12.61 -15.06 5.46
CA GLY A 87 11.90 -14.11 4.61
C GLY A 87 10.62 -14.67 4.01
N THR A 88 10.00 -15.67 4.65
CA THR A 88 8.72 -16.26 4.23
C THR A 88 7.59 -15.70 5.08
N LEU A 89 6.42 -15.51 4.50
CA LEU A 89 5.22 -15.09 5.25
C LEU A 89 4.91 -16.12 6.34
N ASP A 90 4.72 -15.68 7.58
CA ASP A 90 4.42 -16.56 8.71
C ASP A 90 2.98 -17.13 8.67
N GLY A 91 2.07 -16.45 7.95
CA GLY A 91 0.69 -16.88 7.71
C GLY A 91 -0.20 -16.95 8.96
N LYS A 92 0.27 -16.44 10.11
CA LYS A 92 -0.38 -16.63 11.41
C LYS A 92 -1.30 -15.46 11.78
N HIS A 93 -0.97 -14.27 11.34
CA HIS A 93 -1.55 -13.05 11.89
C HIS A 93 -2.60 -12.39 10.98
N PHE A 94 -2.84 -12.92 9.77
CA PHE A 94 -3.79 -12.31 8.83
C PHE A 94 -5.16 -12.04 9.46
N SER A 95 -5.75 -13.02 10.12
CA SER A 95 -7.09 -12.92 10.73
C SER A 95 -7.14 -11.96 11.93
N GLU A 96 -6.00 -11.75 12.58
CA GLU A 96 -5.86 -10.86 13.73
C GLU A 96 -5.56 -9.42 13.31
N LYS A 97 -4.86 -9.24 12.17
CA LYS A 97 -4.36 -7.94 11.70
C LYS A 97 -5.20 -7.31 10.60
N PHE A 98 -5.94 -8.10 9.82
CA PHE A 98 -6.78 -7.59 8.75
C PHE A 98 -8.27 -7.65 9.12
N GLY A 99 -8.81 -6.54 9.58
CA GLY A 99 -10.22 -6.40 9.99
C GLY A 99 -10.48 -5.06 10.65
N ARG A 100 -11.77 -4.81 10.96
CA ARG A 100 -12.16 -3.60 11.69
C ARG A 100 -11.71 -3.68 13.15
N ARG A 101 -11.25 -2.57 13.69
CA ARG A 101 -10.75 -2.48 15.06
C ARG A 101 -11.34 -1.30 15.83
N LYS A 102 -11.38 -1.45 17.14
CA LYS A 102 -11.67 -0.35 18.07
C LYS A 102 -10.37 0.20 18.61
N TYR A 103 -10.20 1.51 18.50
CA TYR A 103 -9.09 2.24 19.08
C TYR A 103 -9.56 3.09 20.23
N GLY A 104 -9.08 2.78 21.44
CA GLY A 104 -9.49 3.46 22.66
C GLY A 104 -11.01 3.39 22.90
N ASN A 105 -11.63 4.54 23.09
CA ASN A 105 -13.08 4.67 23.30
C ASN A 105 -13.88 4.89 22.01
N CYS A 106 -13.24 4.85 20.84
CA CYS A 106 -13.92 5.03 19.58
C CYS A 106 -14.90 3.89 19.35
N GLU A 107 -16.17 4.22 19.13
CA GLU A 107 -17.15 3.27 18.63
C GLU A 107 -17.07 3.25 17.11
N PHE A 108 -17.06 2.05 16.54
CA PHE A 108 -17.34 1.89 15.13
C PHE A 108 -18.42 0.82 14.96
N ASP A 109 -19.26 1.04 13.99
CA ASP A 109 -20.18 0.00 13.57
C ASP A 109 -19.46 -0.96 12.62
N ASP A 110 -19.73 -2.25 12.74
CA ASP A 110 -19.31 -3.22 11.73
C ASP A 110 -20.30 -3.14 10.57
N TYR A 111 -19.96 -2.32 9.58
CA TYR A 111 -20.84 -2.03 8.44
C TYR A 111 -20.94 -3.15 7.41
N ASN A 112 -20.52 -4.37 7.72
CA ASN A 112 -20.67 -5.49 6.80
C ASN A 112 -22.12 -5.67 6.35
N ASP A 113 -23.09 -5.36 7.22
CA ASP A 113 -24.53 -5.40 6.89
C ASP A 113 -24.97 -4.31 5.91
N ALA A 114 -24.19 -3.24 5.76
CA ALA A 114 -24.47 -2.15 4.83
C ALA A 114 -23.86 -2.32 3.45
N PHE A 115 -22.99 -3.33 3.27
CA PHE A 115 -22.35 -3.58 1.98
C PHE A 115 -23.30 -4.28 1.02
N THR A 116 -23.24 -3.85 -0.24
CA THR A 116 -23.87 -4.57 -1.34
C THR A 116 -23.11 -5.88 -1.60
N ASP A 117 -23.77 -6.85 -2.24
CA ASP A 117 -23.11 -8.12 -2.65
C ASP A 117 -21.86 -7.88 -3.48
N GLU A 118 -21.82 -6.82 -4.29
CA GLU A 118 -20.65 -6.44 -5.08
C GLU A 118 -19.51 -5.95 -4.20
N GLN A 119 -19.79 -5.12 -3.20
CA GLN A 119 -18.77 -4.67 -2.23
C GLN A 119 -18.23 -5.83 -1.41
N ILE A 120 -19.06 -6.77 -1.00
CA ILE A 120 -18.65 -8.00 -0.31
C ILE A 120 -17.73 -8.84 -1.20
N ARG A 121 -18.07 -9.05 -2.48
CA ARG A 121 -17.22 -9.77 -3.42
C ARG A 121 -15.85 -9.08 -3.59
N GLN A 122 -15.85 -7.77 -3.76
CA GLN A 122 -14.61 -6.98 -3.90
C GLN A 122 -13.76 -7.07 -2.63
N LEU A 123 -14.35 -6.93 -1.44
CA LEU A 123 -13.63 -7.07 -0.17
C LEU A 123 -13.02 -8.47 -0.01
N ASN A 124 -13.73 -9.53 -0.40
CA ASN A 124 -13.20 -10.88 -0.36
C ASN A 124 -12.02 -11.09 -1.33
N LEU A 125 -12.02 -10.43 -2.48
CA LEU A 125 -10.86 -10.41 -3.38
C LEU A 125 -9.68 -9.66 -2.76
N VAL A 126 -9.92 -8.52 -2.13
CA VAL A 126 -8.90 -7.77 -1.37
C VAL A 126 -8.31 -8.66 -0.27
N LYS A 127 -9.15 -9.26 0.58
CA LYS A 127 -8.72 -10.19 1.65
C LYS A 127 -7.83 -11.32 1.11
N SER A 128 -8.21 -11.94 -0.01
CA SER A 128 -7.43 -13.02 -0.59
C SER A 128 -6.09 -12.57 -1.14
N ARG A 129 -6.00 -11.36 -1.70
CA ARG A 129 -4.75 -10.76 -2.17
C ARG A 129 -3.84 -10.36 -1.01
N VAL A 130 -4.38 -9.67 0.00
CA VAL A 130 -3.63 -9.31 1.21
C VAL A 130 -3.05 -10.55 1.87
N LYS A 131 -3.84 -11.61 2.02
CA LYS A 131 -3.35 -12.90 2.56
C LYS A 131 -2.27 -13.53 1.68
N LYS A 132 -2.43 -13.47 0.35
CA LYS A 132 -1.46 -14.04 -0.59
C LYS A 132 -0.11 -13.34 -0.56
N TYR A 133 -0.12 -12.01 -0.50
CA TYR A 133 1.10 -11.20 -0.61
C TYR A 133 1.64 -10.73 0.74
N GLY A 134 0.89 -10.90 1.82
CA GLY A 134 1.25 -10.49 3.17
C GLY A 134 1.02 -9.02 3.47
N GLY A 135 0.32 -8.30 2.59
CA GLY A 135 0.03 -6.88 2.73
C GLY A 135 -0.57 -6.26 1.48
N PHE A 136 -0.61 -4.94 1.45
CA PHE A 136 -1.15 -4.14 0.35
C PHE A 136 -0.42 -2.79 0.25
N TYR A 137 -0.67 -2.06 -0.82
CA TYR A 137 -0.16 -0.70 -0.98
C TYR A 137 -1.25 0.33 -0.74
N ILE A 138 -0.90 1.43 -0.04
CA ILE A 138 -1.74 2.62 0.09
C ILE A 138 -1.02 3.84 -0.53
N SER A 139 -1.76 4.85 -0.93
CA SER A 139 -1.18 6.10 -1.43
C SER A 139 -0.29 6.75 -0.35
N ARG A 140 0.92 7.19 -0.74
CA ARG A 140 1.86 7.90 0.15
C ARG A 140 1.35 9.28 0.55
N TYR A 141 0.64 9.92 -0.35
CA TYR A 141 0.09 11.27 -0.24
C TYR A 141 -1.40 11.25 -0.50
N ASN A 142 -2.16 12.19 0.08
CA ASN A 142 -3.57 12.35 -0.30
C ASN A 142 -3.68 12.45 -1.82
N ILE A 143 -4.67 11.79 -2.41
CA ILE A 143 -4.86 11.79 -3.85
C ILE A 143 -5.12 13.21 -4.34
N SER A 144 -4.37 13.63 -5.35
CA SER A 144 -4.48 14.90 -6.02
C SER A 144 -4.89 14.72 -7.49
N LYS A 145 -5.21 15.82 -8.14
CA LYS A 145 -5.60 15.85 -9.55
C LYS A 145 -4.45 16.38 -10.40
N SER A 146 -4.00 15.58 -11.37
CA SER A 146 -2.97 16.01 -12.34
C SER A 146 -3.50 17.10 -13.27
N SER A 147 -2.60 17.75 -14.04
CA SER A 147 -2.97 18.70 -15.10
C SER A 147 -3.86 18.08 -16.19
N GLU A 148 -3.78 16.76 -16.39
CA GLU A 148 -4.62 16.01 -17.32
C GLU A 148 -5.96 15.57 -16.71
N GLY A 149 -6.21 15.91 -15.44
CA GLY A 149 -7.45 15.53 -14.74
C GLY A 149 -7.44 14.11 -14.17
N LYS A 150 -6.29 13.43 -14.17
CA LYS A 150 -6.12 12.06 -13.64
C LYS A 150 -5.75 12.06 -12.15
N PRO A 151 -6.11 11.01 -11.39
CA PRO A 151 -5.68 10.88 -10.02
C PRO A 151 -4.18 10.54 -9.92
N GLN A 152 -3.51 11.14 -8.95
CA GLN A 152 -2.09 10.90 -8.66
C GLN A 152 -1.81 11.01 -7.16
N SER A 153 -0.76 10.34 -6.68
CA SER A 153 -0.24 10.42 -5.32
C SER A 153 1.18 10.99 -5.35
N VAL A 154 1.30 12.31 -5.38
CA VAL A 154 2.59 13.03 -5.49
C VAL A 154 2.72 14.11 -4.43
N LYS A 155 3.96 14.37 -3.96
CA LYS A 155 4.27 15.42 -2.97
C LYS A 155 4.04 16.82 -3.52
N GLY A 156 3.59 17.75 -2.67
CA GLY A 156 3.55 19.16 -2.99
C GLY A 156 2.41 19.58 -3.92
N VAL A 157 1.33 18.81 -3.95
CA VAL A 157 0.11 19.12 -4.73
C VAL A 157 -1.10 19.18 -3.82
N MET A 158 -2.03 20.08 -4.09
CA MET A 158 -3.27 20.17 -3.33
C MET A 158 -4.10 18.89 -3.42
N PRO A 159 -4.61 18.34 -2.31
CA PRO A 159 -5.52 17.20 -2.33
C PRO A 159 -6.73 17.45 -3.22
N TRP A 160 -7.27 16.39 -3.81
CA TRP A 160 -8.50 16.47 -4.59
C TRP A 160 -9.73 16.51 -3.67
N VAL A 161 -10.14 17.69 -3.32
CA VAL A 161 -11.27 17.96 -2.41
C VAL A 161 -12.59 18.19 -3.13
N ASN A 162 -13.68 18.30 -2.38
CA ASN A 162 -15.04 18.53 -2.88
C ASN A 162 -15.55 17.43 -3.81
N VAL A 163 -15.23 16.19 -3.49
CA VAL A 163 -15.71 15.01 -4.21
C VAL A 163 -16.78 14.29 -3.39
N THR A 164 -17.81 13.79 -4.07
CA THR A 164 -18.80 12.91 -3.44
C THR A 164 -18.21 11.51 -3.24
N TRP A 165 -18.77 10.71 -2.34
CA TRP A 165 -18.36 9.32 -2.14
C TRP A 165 -18.36 8.49 -3.44
N LEU A 166 -19.41 8.59 -4.25
CA LEU A 166 -19.46 7.89 -5.55
C LEU A 166 -18.33 8.33 -6.47
N LYS A 167 -18.02 9.63 -6.50
CA LYS A 167 -16.91 10.14 -7.33
C LYS A 167 -15.54 9.72 -6.78
N ALA A 168 -15.36 9.70 -5.47
CA ALA A 168 -14.14 9.19 -4.84
C ALA A 168 -13.90 7.71 -5.18
N LYS A 169 -14.96 6.89 -5.12
CA LYS A 169 -14.92 5.48 -5.51
C LYS A 169 -14.54 5.28 -6.98
N GLU A 170 -15.15 6.05 -7.88
CA GLU A 170 -14.81 6.07 -9.30
C GLU A 170 -13.34 6.47 -9.52
N ILE A 171 -12.90 7.60 -8.94
CA ILE A 171 -11.54 8.10 -9.05
C ILE A 171 -10.54 7.04 -8.56
N ALA A 172 -10.76 6.47 -7.37
CA ALA A 172 -9.87 5.48 -6.79
C ALA A 172 -9.72 4.23 -7.68
N SER A 173 -10.80 3.80 -8.35
CA SER A 173 -10.75 2.65 -9.27
C SER A 173 -9.98 2.91 -10.57
N THR A 174 -9.70 4.17 -10.89
CA THR A 174 -8.99 4.56 -12.13
C THR A 174 -7.49 4.82 -11.94
N ILE A 175 -6.98 4.74 -10.71
CA ILE A 175 -5.52 4.88 -10.44
C ILE A 175 -4.77 3.75 -11.13
N GLU A 176 -5.22 2.51 -10.95
CA GLU A 176 -4.72 1.32 -11.63
C GLU A 176 -5.85 0.32 -11.87
N ASP A 177 -5.96 -0.14 -13.10
CA ASP A 177 -6.93 -1.17 -13.50
C ASP A 177 -6.33 -2.09 -14.57
N ASN A 178 -5.38 -2.96 -14.14
CA ASN A 178 -4.78 -3.97 -15.01
C ASN A 178 -4.83 -5.36 -14.34
N GLU A 179 -4.32 -6.40 -15.01
CA GLU A 179 -4.36 -7.76 -14.46
C GLU A 179 -3.54 -7.93 -13.17
N ALA A 180 -2.43 -7.19 -13.05
CA ALA A 180 -1.52 -7.31 -11.92
C ALA A 180 -1.92 -6.41 -10.73
N VAL A 181 -2.46 -5.22 -11.01
CA VAL A 181 -2.78 -4.19 -10.01
C VAL A 181 -4.22 -3.70 -10.19
N LYS A 182 -4.95 -3.67 -9.09
CA LYS A 182 -6.28 -3.07 -9.00
C LYS A 182 -6.28 -2.07 -7.87
N SER A 183 -6.68 -0.84 -8.15
CA SER A 183 -6.90 0.18 -7.14
C SER A 183 -8.38 0.30 -6.78
N HIS A 184 -8.65 0.73 -5.58
CA HIS A 184 -10.00 0.95 -5.07
C HIS A 184 -9.97 1.98 -3.95
N LEU A 185 -11.12 2.51 -3.58
CA LEU A 185 -11.26 3.32 -2.38
C LEU A 185 -11.03 2.43 -1.16
N THR A 186 -10.24 2.91 -0.20
CA THR A 186 -9.80 2.15 0.98
C THR A 186 -10.98 1.59 1.77
N TYR A 187 -10.93 0.32 2.14
CA TYR A 187 -11.84 -0.27 3.11
C TYR A 187 -11.43 0.10 4.54
N GLY A 188 -12.39 0.21 5.44
CA GLY A 188 -12.11 0.43 6.85
C GLY A 188 -11.14 -0.59 7.46
N ALA A 189 -11.21 -1.86 7.02
CA ALA A 189 -10.27 -2.89 7.42
C ALA A 189 -8.82 -2.63 6.96
N GLU A 190 -8.63 -2.02 5.79
CA GLU A 190 -7.31 -1.60 5.31
C GLU A 190 -6.82 -0.38 6.10
N TYR A 191 -7.71 0.60 6.33
CA TYR A 191 -7.40 1.77 7.14
C TYR A 191 -7.00 1.37 8.58
N ASP A 192 -7.77 0.50 9.21
CA ASP A 192 -7.49 0.00 10.55
C ASP A 192 -6.16 -0.80 10.59
N SER A 193 -5.79 -1.50 9.51
CA SER A 193 -4.49 -2.18 9.39
C SER A 193 -3.31 -1.20 9.33
N VAL A 194 -3.48 -0.02 8.73
CA VAL A 194 -2.45 1.05 8.76
C VAL A 194 -2.25 1.56 10.17
N LEU A 195 -3.33 1.83 10.90
CA LEU A 195 -3.26 2.30 12.29
C LEU A 195 -2.60 1.27 13.20
N GLU A 196 -2.94 -0.02 13.04
CA GLU A 196 -2.31 -1.10 13.78
C GLU A 196 -0.80 -1.17 13.52
N TRP A 197 -0.42 -1.07 12.24
CA TRP A 197 0.99 -1.05 11.86
C TRP A 197 1.74 0.15 12.43
N PHE A 198 1.13 1.33 12.54
CA PHE A 198 1.72 2.48 13.22
C PHE A 198 2.00 2.22 14.70
N ILE A 199 1.08 1.51 15.38
CA ILE A 199 1.25 1.11 16.79
C ILE A 199 2.36 0.05 16.91
N GLU A 200 2.33 -0.99 16.08
CA GLU A 200 3.30 -2.10 16.11
C GLU A 200 4.74 -1.63 15.84
N THR A 201 4.90 -0.64 14.98
CA THR A 201 6.22 -0.05 14.67
C THR A 201 6.60 1.07 15.62
N GLU A 202 5.77 1.35 16.63
CA GLU A 202 5.98 2.40 17.64
C GLU A 202 6.16 3.82 17.03
N VAL A 203 5.76 4.01 15.77
CA VAL A 203 5.80 5.32 15.10
C VAL A 203 4.68 6.22 15.58
N LYS A 204 3.58 5.62 16.04
CA LYS A 204 2.48 6.27 16.73
C LYS A 204 2.01 5.44 17.91
N THR A 205 1.63 6.12 18.99
CA THR A 205 1.02 5.51 20.16
C THR A 205 -0.49 5.39 19.99
N LEU A 206 -1.12 4.52 20.78
CA LEU A 206 -2.58 4.41 20.82
C LEU A 206 -3.23 5.76 21.20
N ALA A 207 -2.64 6.53 22.10
CA ALA A 207 -3.16 7.84 22.49
C ALA A 207 -3.13 8.84 21.33
N GLU A 208 -2.02 8.92 20.58
CA GLU A 208 -1.93 9.78 19.39
C GLU A 208 -2.95 9.41 18.31
N ILE A 209 -3.35 8.14 18.21
CA ILE A 209 -4.34 7.68 17.23
C ILE A 209 -5.78 7.89 17.71
N ALA A 210 -6.07 7.53 18.98
CA ALA A 210 -7.44 7.40 19.46
C ALA A 210 -7.93 8.60 20.30
N GLU A 211 -7.00 9.38 20.90
CA GLU A 211 -7.33 10.47 21.80
C GLU A 211 -6.96 11.82 21.22
N ASP A 212 -5.75 12.00 20.74
CA ASP A 212 -5.27 13.28 20.20
C ASP A 212 -4.21 13.09 19.10
N SER A 213 -4.61 13.30 17.86
CA SER A 213 -3.76 13.26 16.66
C SER A 213 -3.26 14.64 16.21
N THR A 214 -3.48 15.69 16.98
CA THR A 214 -3.20 17.08 16.58
C THR A 214 -1.72 17.38 16.37
N GLU A 215 -0.82 16.65 17.02
CA GLU A 215 0.63 16.82 16.88
C GLU A 215 1.17 16.32 15.52
N TRP A 216 0.45 15.42 14.86
CA TRP A 216 0.90 14.82 13.59
C TRP A 216 -0.09 14.97 12.43
N GLY A 217 -1.05 15.90 12.57
CA GLY A 217 -2.04 16.20 11.55
C GLY A 217 -2.34 17.68 11.40
N ASN A 218 -2.83 18.07 10.23
CA ASN A 218 -3.28 19.44 9.96
C ASN A 218 -4.74 19.59 10.37
N TYR A 219 -4.99 20.01 11.59
CA TYR A 219 -6.32 20.27 12.13
C TYR A 219 -6.59 21.77 12.31
N TRP A 220 -7.79 22.20 11.95
CA TRP A 220 -8.19 23.62 12.01
C TRP A 220 -7.98 24.27 13.38
N ASN A 221 -8.18 23.52 14.46
CA ASN A 221 -8.18 24.03 15.83
C ASN A 221 -6.84 24.00 16.52
N THR A 222 -5.77 23.53 15.87
CA THR A 222 -4.44 23.49 16.48
C THR A 222 -3.69 24.80 16.31
N GLU A 223 -2.82 25.14 17.26
CA GLU A 223 -2.08 26.41 17.28
C GLU A 223 -1.18 26.55 16.04
N ASN A 224 -0.48 25.47 15.68
CA ASN A 224 0.47 25.44 14.57
C ASN A 224 -0.16 25.13 13.21
N SER A 225 -1.48 24.99 13.14
CA SER A 225 -2.20 24.69 11.91
C SER A 225 -2.20 25.89 10.95
N PRO A 226 -2.04 25.65 9.64
CA PRO A 226 -2.25 26.67 8.60
C PRO A 226 -3.69 27.22 8.54
N LYS A 227 -4.66 26.61 9.26
CA LYS A 227 -6.10 26.93 9.23
C LYS A 227 -6.70 26.82 7.82
N LYS A 228 -6.17 25.91 7.02
CA LYS A 228 -6.62 25.63 5.65
C LYS A 228 -6.06 24.29 5.19
N VAL A 229 -6.67 23.72 4.18
CA VAL A 229 -6.06 22.60 3.43
C VAL A 229 -4.77 23.07 2.78
N VAL A 230 -3.73 22.27 2.85
CA VAL A 230 -2.42 22.53 2.27
C VAL A 230 -2.01 21.43 1.30
N GLU A 231 -0.95 21.69 0.56
CA GLU A 231 -0.32 20.71 -0.32
C GLU A 231 0.12 19.47 0.49
N THR A 232 -0.19 18.29 -0.02
CA THR A 232 0.12 17.04 0.66
C THR A 232 1.63 16.82 0.77
N GLY A 233 2.07 16.24 1.90
CA GLY A 233 3.49 16.04 2.19
C GLY A 233 4.27 17.33 2.45
N SER A 234 3.60 18.43 2.80
CA SER A 234 4.23 19.73 3.07
C SER A 234 5.04 19.78 4.35
N ARG A 235 4.77 18.88 5.31
CA ARG A 235 5.46 18.82 6.60
C ARG A 235 5.86 17.41 6.96
N GLU A 236 7.11 17.26 7.43
CA GLU A 236 7.64 15.95 7.85
C GLU A 236 7.01 15.46 9.16
N GLU A 237 6.60 16.36 10.07
CA GLU A 237 5.89 16.00 11.30
C GLU A 237 4.53 15.37 11.06
N TRP A 238 3.95 15.51 9.87
CA TRP A 238 2.68 14.87 9.47
C TRP A 238 2.89 13.54 8.75
N CYS A 239 4.07 12.97 8.90
CA CYS A 239 4.46 11.70 8.31
C CYS A 239 4.53 10.60 9.37
N ALA A 240 4.00 9.42 9.04
CA ALA A 240 4.18 8.19 9.80
C ALA A 240 4.51 7.05 8.84
N ASN A 241 5.64 6.36 9.05
CA ASN A 241 6.11 5.26 8.19
C ASN A 241 6.04 5.58 6.69
N ASN A 242 6.48 6.78 6.29
CA ASN A 242 6.44 7.29 4.92
C ASN A 242 5.04 7.61 4.36
N ILE A 243 3.97 7.54 5.14
CA ILE A 243 2.63 8.01 4.76
C ILE A 243 2.46 9.42 5.31
N TYR A 244 2.05 10.36 4.48
CA TYR A 244 1.81 11.75 4.84
C TYR A 244 0.32 12.04 4.97
N ASP A 245 0.00 12.99 5.85
CA ASP A 245 -1.36 13.52 6.02
C ASP A 245 -2.44 12.43 6.27
N PHE A 246 -2.05 11.33 6.93
CA PHE A 246 -2.99 10.27 7.32
C PHE A 246 -3.90 10.74 8.46
N ALA A 247 -3.46 11.72 9.22
CA ALA A 247 -4.23 12.44 10.21
C ALA A 247 -4.44 13.89 9.75
N GLY A 248 -5.67 14.35 9.68
CA GLY A 248 -6.01 15.73 9.31
C GLY A 248 -5.82 16.06 7.83
N ASN A 249 -5.60 17.33 7.52
CA ASN A 249 -5.55 17.98 6.22
C ASN A 249 -6.86 17.91 5.44
N VAL A 250 -7.41 16.73 5.18
CA VAL A 250 -8.74 16.52 4.56
C VAL A 250 -9.47 15.34 5.20
N ASP A 251 -10.80 15.35 5.12
CA ASP A 251 -11.60 14.17 5.43
C ASP A 251 -11.48 13.15 4.29
N GLU A 252 -11.26 11.89 4.63
CA GLU A 252 -11.09 10.81 3.66
C GLU A 252 -12.33 9.90 3.61
N TRP A 253 -12.71 9.52 2.39
CA TRP A 253 -13.78 8.56 2.17
C TRP A 253 -13.25 7.13 2.28
N THR A 254 -14.05 6.24 2.87
CA THR A 254 -13.84 4.79 2.81
C THR A 254 -14.95 4.10 2.01
N GLN A 255 -14.82 2.79 1.76
CA GLN A 255 -15.85 1.99 1.07
C GLN A 255 -17.13 1.88 1.90
N GLU A 256 -17.02 2.01 3.21
CA GLU A 256 -18.14 2.04 4.13
C GLU A 256 -18.89 3.37 3.95
N GLN A 257 -20.05 3.29 3.30
CA GLN A 257 -20.93 4.42 3.15
C GLN A 257 -21.81 4.55 4.40
N ASN A 258 -21.54 5.57 5.21
CA ASN A 258 -22.57 6.10 6.11
C ASN A 258 -22.58 7.62 5.94
N GLU A 259 -23.75 8.26 6.06
CA GLU A 259 -23.88 9.72 5.99
C GLU A 259 -23.00 10.45 7.02
N SER A 260 -22.48 9.74 8.02
CA SER A 260 -21.57 10.20 9.06
C SER A 260 -20.13 9.68 8.96
N SER A 261 -19.78 8.82 8.02
CA SER A 261 -18.46 8.20 7.92
C SER A 261 -17.48 9.03 7.09
N ARG A 262 -17.23 10.25 7.55
CA ARG A 262 -15.98 10.96 7.24
C ARG A 262 -14.98 10.58 8.31
N ARG A 263 -13.87 10.02 7.94
CA ARG A 263 -12.73 9.77 8.82
C ARG A 263 -11.62 10.77 8.57
#